data_4c611dae2e6c1acdbf1fc1a0afe790f9
#
_entry.id   4c611dae2e6c1acdbf1fc1a0afe790f9
#
_cell.length_a   1.000
_cell.length_b   1.000
_cell.length_c   1.000
_cell.angle_alpha   90.00
_cell.angle_beta   90.00
_cell.angle_gamma   90.00
#
_symmetry.space_group_name_H-M   'P 1'
#
loop_
_entity.id
_entity.type
_entity.pdbx_description
1 polymer ?
#
loop_
_entity_poly.entity_id
_entity_poly.type
_entity_poly.pdbx_seq_one_letter_code
_entity_poly.pdbx_strand_id
1 'polypeptide(L)'
;MRNKRLRASLKTWSALARLAALSCSSLLLMSNTASAQTARHEDWATPVAETQNLYRVNQDFYRSAQLGSKDVALLQSLGIKTVVSLRSFHSDTSIFKDSSIKLQRIGINTWSINDTNVISALRAIKAAEKDGPVLLHCMHGADRTGLVTAMYRILYQAWTKEKALEELMKGGYGYHSMWKNIPEYLKNVNIEKIREGVNKP
;
A
#
# COMPACT_ATOMS: atom_id res chain seq x y z
N MET A 1 91.11 -24.77 -12.21
CA MET A 1 91.35 -26.08 -11.53
C MET A 1 90.01 -26.77 -11.34
N ARG A 2 89.85 -27.82 -12.05
CA ARG A 2 89.41 -29.15 -11.68
C ARG A 2 88.04 -29.28 -11.11
N ASN A 3 87.10 -29.79 -11.97
CA ASN A 3 86.70 -31.20 -12.06
C ASN A 3 85.90 -31.65 -10.82
N LYS A 4 84.76 -32.26 -10.94
CA LYS A 4 84.30 -33.43 -11.70
C LYS A 4 82.80 -33.54 -11.48
N ARG A 5 82.03 -33.68 -12.53
CA ARG A 5 81.30 -34.89 -12.92
C ARG A 5 80.89 -35.79 -11.75
N LEU A 6 79.62 -36.07 -11.68
CA LEU A 6 79.16 -37.45 -11.83
C LEU A 6 77.69 -37.55 -12.15
N ARG A 7 77.43 -38.32 -13.14
CA ARG A 7 76.13 -38.80 -13.63
C ARG A 7 75.59 -39.89 -12.70
N ALA A 8 74.37 -40.11 -12.88
CA ALA A 8 73.53 -41.30 -12.76
C ALA A 8 72.44 -41.08 -11.74
N SER A 9 71.24 -41.52 -11.94
CA SER A 9 70.69 -42.60 -12.72
C SER A 9 69.19 -42.46 -12.78
N LEU A 10 68.67 -42.61 -13.96
CA LEU A 10 67.26 -42.95 -14.18
C LEU A 10 67.00 -44.28 -13.51
N LYS A 11 66.04 -44.39 -12.65
CA LYS A 11 65.22 -45.58 -12.49
C LYS A 11 63.81 -45.21 -12.03
N THR A 12 62.93 -45.32 -12.95
CA THR A 12 61.57 -45.81 -12.88
C THR A 12 61.12 -46.33 -11.52
N TRP A 13 60.15 -45.74 -10.94
CA TRP A 13 59.11 -46.44 -10.23
C TRP A 13 57.77 -45.86 -10.57
N SER A 14 57.21 -46.53 -11.56
CA SER A 14 55.78 -46.58 -11.75
C SER A 14 55.15 -47.33 -10.61
N ALA A 15 54.25 -46.82 -9.89
CA ALA A 15 53.01 -47.48 -9.50
C ALA A 15 52.26 -46.73 -8.40
N LEU A 16 51.02 -46.52 -8.66
CA LEU A 16 49.96 -46.51 -7.67
C LEU A 16 49.93 -45.39 -6.62
N ALA A 17 49.34 -44.29 -6.99
CA ALA A 17 48.36 -43.62 -6.12
C ALA A 17 47.29 -42.95 -7.00
N ARG A 18 46.40 -43.76 -7.52
CA ARG A 18 45.08 -43.29 -7.91
C ARG A 18 44.32 -43.00 -6.61
N LEU A 19 44.50 -41.81 -6.03
CA LEU A 19 43.60 -41.29 -5.02
C LEU A 19 42.58 -40.41 -5.78
N ALA A 20 41.41 -40.96 -5.85
CA ALA A 20 40.23 -40.30 -6.31
C ALA A 20 40.01 -39.00 -5.55
N ALA A 21 40.28 -37.89 -6.22
CA ALA A 21 39.72 -36.59 -5.81
C ALA A 21 38.23 -36.67 -6.09
N LEU A 22 37.46 -37.17 -5.15
CA LEU A 22 36.04 -36.94 -5.04
C LEU A 22 35.86 -35.47 -4.78
N SER A 23 35.79 -34.69 -5.88
CA SER A 23 35.26 -33.33 -5.84
C SER A 23 33.79 -33.42 -5.44
N CYS A 24 33.58 -33.30 -4.12
CA CYS A 24 32.26 -33.08 -3.55
C CYS A 24 31.80 -31.69 -4.01
N SER A 25 31.30 -31.65 -5.24
CA SER A 25 30.53 -30.49 -5.71
C SER A 25 29.24 -30.46 -4.93
N SER A 26 29.31 -29.88 -3.73
CA SER A 26 28.15 -29.49 -2.97
C SER A 26 27.42 -28.41 -3.82
N LEU A 27 26.54 -28.86 -4.69
CA LEU A 27 25.49 -28.01 -5.21
C LEU A 27 24.68 -27.54 -4.00
N LEU A 28 25.02 -26.36 -3.46
CA LEU A 28 24.14 -25.60 -2.64
C LEU A 28 22.95 -25.24 -3.55
N LEU A 29 21.93 -26.07 -3.54
CA LEU A 29 20.59 -25.73 -3.92
C LEU A 29 20.17 -24.61 -2.96
N MET A 30 20.50 -23.36 -3.29
CA MET A 30 19.85 -22.19 -2.73
C MET A 30 18.38 -22.35 -3.10
N SER A 31 17.64 -23.01 -2.21
CA SER A 31 16.19 -22.95 -2.23
C SER A 31 15.83 -21.48 -2.05
N ASN A 32 15.68 -20.79 -3.17
CA ASN A 32 14.97 -19.52 -3.20
C ASN A 32 13.53 -19.83 -2.76
N THR A 33 13.30 -19.88 -1.45
CA THR A 33 11.97 -19.67 -0.91
C THR A 33 11.64 -18.20 -1.16
N ALA A 34 11.37 -17.87 -2.42
CA ALA A 34 10.59 -16.70 -2.73
C ALA A 34 9.31 -16.89 -1.90
N SER A 35 9.23 -16.20 -0.78
CA SER A 35 7.99 -16.01 -0.06
C SER A 35 6.99 -15.62 -1.14
N ALA A 36 6.01 -16.49 -1.39
CA ALA A 36 4.92 -16.19 -2.29
C ALA A 36 4.12 -15.06 -1.64
N GLN A 37 4.64 -13.86 -1.81
CA GLN A 37 3.91 -12.64 -1.56
C GLN A 37 2.74 -12.73 -2.54
N THR A 38 1.55 -13.08 -2.03
CA THR A 38 0.34 -13.17 -2.85
C THR A 38 0.28 -11.90 -3.65
N ALA A 39 0.45 -12.06 -4.97
CA ALA A 39 0.55 -10.92 -5.88
C ALA A 39 -0.66 -10.03 -5.62
N ARG A 40 -0.40 -8.75 -5.32
CA ARG A 40 -1.45 -7.76 -5.11
C ARG A 40 -2.37 -7.75 -6.32
N HIS A 41 -3.68 -7.79 -6.10
CA HIS A 41 -4.65 -7.75 -7.20
C HIS A 41 -4.43 -6.47 -8.03
N GLU A 42 -4.37 -6.60 -9.36
CA GLU A 42 -4.03 -5.51 -10.29
C GLU A 42 -4.98 -4.30 -10.21
N ASP A 43 -6.26 -4.55 -9.90
CA ASP A 43 -7.27 -3.49 -9.75
C ASP A 43 -7.18 -2.71 -8.43
N TRP A 44 -6.42 -3.21 -7.45
CA TRP A 44 -6.30 -2.53 -6.17
C TRP A 44 -5.44 -1.27 -6.29
N ALA A 45 -5.61 -0.32 -5.35
CA ALA A 45 -4.87 0.92 -5.38
C ALA A 45 -3.37 0.69 -5.46
N THR A 46 -2.69 1.39 -6.37
CA THR A 46 -1.26 1.22 -6.67
C THR A 46 -0.41 1.86 -5.58
N PRO A 47 0.61 1.19 -5.04
CA PRO A 47 1.54 1.76 -4.07
C PRO A 47 2.25 3.01 -4.63
N VAL A 48 2.38 4.05 -3.81
CA VAL A 48 3.16 5.27 -4.09
C VAL A 48 4.28 5.43 -3.07
N ALA A 49 3.95 5.31 -1.76
CA ALA A 49 4.91 5.32 -0.68
C ALA A 49 4.39 4.45 0.47
N GLU A 50 4.95 3.26 0.62
CA GLU A 50 4.45 2.23 1.55
C GLU A 50 4.58 2.65 3.02
N THR A 51 5.67 3.34 3.38
CA THR A 51 5.89 3.83 4.76
C THR A 51 4.84 4.82 5.22
N GLN A 52 4.18 5.51 4.31
CA GLN A 52 3.07 6.43 4.55
C GLN A 52 1.69 5.77 4.32
N ASN A 53 1.65 4.48 4.01
CA ASN A 53 0.44 3.80 3.57
C ASN A 53 -0.27 4.58 2.45
N LEU A 54 0.55 5.19 1.54
CA LEU A 54 0.09 6.06 0.47
C LEU A 54 -0.06 5.27 -0.83
N TYR A 55 -1.28 5.29 -1.36
CA TYR A 55 -1.65 4.58 -2.57
C TYR A 55 -2.48 5.46 -3.50
N ARG A 56 -2.37 5.21 -4.80
CA ARG A 56 -3.21 5.83 -5.83
C ARG A 56 -4.38 4.91 -6.17
N VAL A 57 -5.59 5.37 -5.91
CA VAL A 57 -6.84 4.64 -6.20
C VAL A 57 -7.20 4.78 -7.69
N ASN A 58 -7.06 6.00 -8.23
CA ASN A 58 -7.13 6.33 -9.64
C ASN A 58 -6.32 7.60 -9.91
N GLN A 59 -6.46 8.20 -11.09
CA GLN A 59 -5.70 9.39 -11.49
C GLN A 59 -5.91 10.58 -10.53
N ASP A 60 -7.14 10.76 -10.03
CA ASP A 60 -7.55 11.93 -9.25
C ASP A 60 -7.79 11.62 -7.77
N PHE A 61 -7.61 10.36 -7.34
CA PHE A 61 -7.91 9.95 -5.98
C PHE A 61 -6.80 9.11 -5.36
N TYR A 62 -6.31 9.56 -4.21
CA TYR A 62 -5.27 8.93 -3.41
C TYR A 62 -5.78 8.64 -2.00
N ARG A 63 -5.13 7.67 -1.34
CA ARG A 63 -5.42 7.31 0.05
C ARG A 63 -4.12 7.14 0.85
N SER A 64 -4.12 7.53 2.15
CA SER A 64 -2.94 7.35 3.00
C SER A 64 -3.27 7.20 4.49
N ALA A 65 -2.22 6.91 5.28
CA ALA A 65 -2.18 7.23 6.70
C ALA A 65 -2.07 8.75 6.91
N GLN A 66 -2.07 9.20 8.19
CA GLN A 66 -1.75 10.56 8.54
C GLN A 66 -0.34 10.89 8.07
N LEU A 67 -0.21 11.92 7.24
CA LEU A 67 1.07 12.42 6.76
C LEU A 67 1.58 13.58 7.65
N GLY A 68 2.87 13.81 7.61
CA GLY A 68 3.53 14.91 8.31
C GLY A 68 4.02 16.01 7.37
N SER A 69 4.57 17.09 7.93
CA SER A 69 5.10 18.22 7.15
C SER A 69 6.18 17.83 6.14
N LYS A 70 6.99 16.81 6.44
CA LYS A 70 8.01 16.25 5.53
C LYS A 70 7.42 15.63 4.24
N ASP A 71 6.15 15.25 4.27
CA ASP A 71 5.49 14.57 3.15
C ASP A 71 4.78 15.57 2.21
N VAL A 72 4.68 16.85 2.59
CA VAL A 72 3.97 17.89 1.80
C VAL A 72 4.55 18.05 0.40
N ALA A 73 5.89 18.06 0.27
CA ALA A 73 6.55 18.15 -1.04
C ALA A 73 6.20 16.97 -1.95
N LEU A 74 6.10 15.76 -1.41
CA LEU A 74 5.64 14.58 -2.16
C LEU A 74 4.20 14.78 -2.65
N LEU A 75 3.29 15.24 -1.79
CA LEU A 75 1.90 15.47 -2.20
C LEU A 75 1.79 16.54 -3.30
N GLN A 76 2.58 17.60 -3.20
CA GLN A 76 2.65 18.63 -4.25
C GLN A 76 3.17 18.06 -5.57
N SER A 77 4.19 17.21 -5.55
CA SER A 77 4.72 16.56 -6.75
C SER A 77 3.73 15.59 -7.41
N LEU A 78 2.82 14.99 -6.62
CA LEU A 78 1.70 14.18 -7.10
C LEU A 78 0.52 15.02 -7.61
N GLY A 79 0.62 16.34 -7.52
CA GLY A 79 -0.42 17.27 -7.96
C GLY A 79 -1.61 17.38 -7.02
N ILE A 80 -1.53 16.85 -5.78
CA ILE A 80 -2.64 16.88 -4.81
C ILE A 80 -3.06 18.33 -4.56
N LYS A 81 -4.36 18.60 -4.74
CA LYS A 81 -4.98 19.91 -4.53
C LYS A 81 -5.74 20.01 -3.21
N THR A 82 -6.30 18.88 -2.76
CA THR A 82 -7.09 18.84 -1.54
C THR A 82 -6.76 17.62 -0.70
N VAL A 83 -6.65 17.81 0.60
CA VAL A 83 -6.58 16.72 1.60
C VAL A 83 -7.91 16.67 2.34
N VAL A 84 -8.54 15.49 2.34
CA VAL A 84 -9.76 15.18 3.10
C VAL A 84 -9.40 14.31 4.28
N SER A 85 -9.52 14.84 5.48
CA SER A 85 -9.22 14.15 6.74
C SER A 85 -10.48 13.55 7.35
N LEU A 86 -10.44 12.26 7.68
CA LEU A 86 -11.51 11.55 8.38
C LEU A 86 -11.30 11.53 9.91
N ARG A 87 -10.36 12.30 10.44
CA ARG A 87 -10.05 12.35 11.87
C ARG A 87 -10.96 13.34 12.59
N SER A 88 -11.67 12.86 13.63
CA SER A 88 -12.62 13.68 14.39
C SER A 88 -11.94 14.75 15.25
N PHE A 89 -10.80 14.42 15.85
CA PHE A 89 -10.15 15.25 16.90
C PHE A 89 -8.74 15.71 16.52
N HIS A 90 -8.47 15.86 15.22
CA HIS A 90 -7.16 16.29 14.73
C HIS A 90 -7.31 17.31 13.61
N SER A 91 -6.41 18.28 13.57
CA SER A 91 -6.32 19.26 12.49
C SER A 91 -5.00 19.12 11.74
N ASP A 92 -5.05 19.15 10.43
CA ASP A 92 -3.88 19.12 9.57
C ASP A 92 -3.32 20.51 9.27
N THR A 93 -3.93 21.57 9.78
CA THR A 93 -3.58 22.97 9.47
C THR A 93 -2.11 23.28 9.69
N SER A 94 -1.52 22.81 10.80
CA SER A 94 -0.10 23.04 11.09
C SER A 94 0.85 22.31 10.12
N ILE A 95 0.41 21.18 9.57
CA ILE A 95 1.18 20.36 8.63
C ILE A 95 1.28 21.05 7.27
N PHE A 96 0.18 21.65 6.83
CA PHE A 96 0.02 22.20 5.48
C PHE A 96 0.05 23.74 5.44
N LYS A 97 0.44 24.41 6.54
CA LYS A 97 0.39 25.88 6.69
C LYS A 97 1.14 26.65 5.59
N ASP A 98 2.21 26.08 5.07
CA ASP A 98 3.07 26.71 4.05
C ASP A 98 2.83 26.10 2.65
N SER A 99 1.65 25.51 2.41
CA SER A 99 1.27 24.90 1.13
C SER A 99 -0.01 25.49 0.57
N SER A 100 -0.21 25.33 -0.75
CA SER A 100 -1.46 25.69 -1.43
C SER A 100 -2.54 24.60 -1.37
N ILE A 101 -2.26 23.47 -0.66
CA ILE A 101 -3.18 22.34 -0.56
C ILE A 101 -4.36 22.74 0.33
N LYS A 102 -5.58 22.60 -0.21
CA LYS A 102 -6.83 22.84 0.53
C LYS A 102 -7.07 21.72 1.54
N LEU A 103 -7.63 22.06 2.69
CA LEU A 103 -7.93 21.11 3.76
C LEU A 103 -9.43 21.03 4.01
N GLN A 104 -9.96 19.81 4.05
CA GLN A 104 -11.32 19.52 4.47
C GLN A 104 -11.30 18.44 5.56
N ARG A 105 -12.15 18.60 6.56
CA ARG A 105 -12.27 17.61 7.64
C ARG A 105 -13.70 17.10 7.73
N ILE A 106 -13.85 15.79 7.56
CA ILE A 106 -15.10 15.05 7.74
C ILE A 106 -14.87 14.05 8.86
N GLY A 107 -15.08 14.49 10.08
CA GLY A 107 -14.79 13.66 11.27
C GLY A 107 -15.69 12.42 11.31
N ILE A 108 -15.08 11.23 11.29
CA ILE A 108 -15.75 9.94 11.44
C ILE A 108 -15.17 9.22 12.64
N ASN A 109 -16.02 8.79 13.55
CA ASN A 109 -15.62 7.92 14.64
C ASN A 109 -15.69 6.47 14.18
N THR A 110 -14.59 5.72 14.34
CA THR A 110 -14.47 4.34 13.83
C THR A 110 -15.53 3.40 14.42
N TRP A 111 -15.95 3.65 15.66
CA TRP A 111 -16.97 2.86 16.36
C TRP A 111 -18.42 3.26 16.05
N SER A 112 -18.66 4.37 15.34
CA SER A 112 -19.99 4.90 15.04
C SER A 112 -20.07 5.40 13.61
N ILE A 113 -20.09 4.45 12.67
CA ILE A 113 -20.20 4.71 11.23
C ILE A 113 -21.67 4.64 10.83
N ASN A 114 -22.08 5.61 10.01
CA ASN A 114 -23.44 5.69 9.47
C ASN A 114 -23.45 6.32 8.06
N ASP A 115 -24.63 6.28 7.40
CA ASP A 115 -24.81 6.81 6.04
C ASP A 115 -24.40 8.27 5.92
N THR A 116 -24.74 9.11 6.91
CA THR A 116 -24.41 10.54 6.89
C THR A 116 -22.91 10.77 6.84
N ASN A 117 -22.12 10.01 7.61
CA ASN A 117 -20.66 10.08 7.58
C ASN A 117 -20.11 9.77 6.19
N VAL A 118 -20.59 8.66 5.60
CA VAL A 118 -20.13 8.18 4.30
C VAL A 118 -20.53 9.15 3.19
N ILE A 119 -21.79 9.62 3.18
CA ILE A 119 -22.29 10.60 2.22
C ILE A 119 -21.46 11.89 2.29
N SER A 120 -21.22 12.42 3.50
CA SER A 120 -20.43 13.65 3.68
C SER A 120 -19.00 13.49 3.16
N ALA A 121 -18.36 12.35 3.43
CA ALA A 121 -17.01 12.10 2.94
C ALA A 121 -16.96 11.98 1.41
N LEU A 122 -17.90 11.25 0.81
CA LEU A 122 -17.98 11.11 -0.65
C LEU A 122 -18.28 12.42 -1.35
N ARG A 123 -19.18 13.26 -0.80
CA ARG A 123 -19.45 14.61 -1.29
C ARG A 123 -18.18 15.47 -1.26
N ALA A 124 -17.45 15.46 -0.14
CA ALA A 124 -16.21 16.21 0.00
C ALA A 124 -15.16 15.79 -1.04
N ILE A 125 -14.98 14.48 -1.28
CA ILE A 125 -14.08 13.96 -2.31
C ILE A 125 -14.53 14.43 -3.69
N LYS A 126 -15.81 14.24 -4.05
CA LYS A 126 -16.32 14.59 -5.39
C LYS A 126 -16.30 16.10 -5.65
N ALA A 127 -16.52 16.92 -4.63
CA ALA A 127 -16.39 18.36 -4.75
C ALA A 127 -14.92 18.77 -4.97
N ALA A 128 -14.00 18.15 -4.23
CA ALA A 128 -12.58 18.45 -4.31
C ALA A 128 -11.92 17.98 -5.61
N GLU A 129 -12.37 16.86 -6.21
CA GLU A 129 -11.89 16.36 -7.50
C GLU A 129 -12.07 17.34 -8.66
N LYS A 130 -13.01 18.31 -8.53
CA LYS A 130 -13.20 19.37 -9.53
C LYS A 130 -12.00 20.33 -9.61
N ASP A 131 -11.25 20.45 -8.53
CA ASP A 131 -10.05 21.30 -8.45
C ASP A 131 -8.76 20.53 -8.77
N GLY A 132 -8.81 19.21 -8.83
CA GLY A 132 -7.68 18.29 -9.11
C GLY A 132 -7.57 17.15 -8.11
N PRO A 133 -6.44 16.42 -8.11
CA PRO A 133 -6.28 15.22 -7.31
C PRO A 133 -6.48 15.43 -5.81
N VAL A 134 -7.16 14.47 -5.17
CA VAL A 134 -7.57 14.48 -3.76
C VAL A 134 -6.86 13.38 -2.99
N LEU A 135 -6.38 13.69 -1.81
CA LEU A 135 -5.90 12.71 -0.84
C LEU A 135 -6.94 12.53 0.27
N LEU A 136 -7.36 11.29 0.50
CA LEU A 136 -8.16 10.88 1.65
C LEU A 136 -7.29 10.21 2.70
N HIS A 137 -7.39 10.61 3.96
CA HIS A 137 -6.69 9.92 5.04
C HIS A 137 -7.49 9.83 6.34
N CYS A 138 -7.05 8.96 7.22
CA CYS A 138 -7.41 8.94 8.64
C CYS A 138 -6.13 8.85 9.48
N MET A 139 -6.10 8.15 10.60
CA MET A 139 -4.88 7.97 11.38
C MET A 139 -3.94 6.94 10.71
N HIS A 140 -4.41 5.73 10.46
CA HIS A 140 -3.61 4.63 9.90
C HIS A 140 -3.80 4.43 8.40
N GLY A 141 -4.76 5.12 7.76
CA GLY A 141 -5.07 4.90 6.35
C GLY A 141 -5.80 3.59 6.06
N ALA A 142 -6.13 2.83 7.09
CA ALA A 142 -6.67 1.48 7.02
C ALA A 142 -8.21 1.44 7.08
N ASP A 143 -8.79 1.74 8.24
CA ASP A 143 -10.18 1.45 8.56
C ASP A 143 -11.18 2.43 7.93
N ARG A 144 -11.24 3.68 8.43
CA ARG A 144 -12.14 4.73 7.89
C ARG A 144 -11.82 5.09 6.46
N THR A 145 -10.53 5.24 6.15
CA THR A 145 -10.04 5.46 4.79
C THR A 145 -10.41 4.28 3.90
N GLY A 146 -10.23 3.05 4.38
CA GLY A 146 -10.62 1.83 3.67
C GLY A 146 -12.11 1.79 3.35
N LEU A 147 -12.96 2.07 4.34
CA LEU A 147 -14.41 2.12 4.14
C LEU A 147 -14.84 3.15 3.08
N VAL A 148 -14.37 4.39 3.22
CA VAL A 148 -14.77 5.46 2.28
C VAL A 148 -14.21 5.18 0.88
N THR A 149 -13.00 4.62 0.76
CA THR A 149 -12.45 4.16 -0.53
C THR A 149 -13.29 3.04 -1.13
N ALA A 150 -13.70 2.04 -0.33
CA ALA A 150 -14.58 0.96 -0.80
C ALA A 150 -15.90 1.49 -1.33
N MET A 151 -16.54 2.43 -0.61
CA MET A 151 -17.75 3.08 -1.06
C MET A 151 -17.56 3.91 -2.34
N TYR A 152 -16.42 4.61 -2.46
CA TYR A 152 -16.04 5.31 -3.70
C TYR A 152 -15.94 4.34 -4.89
N ARG A 153 -15.28 3.18 -4.70
CA ARG A 153 -15.16 2.13 -5.72
C ARG A 153 -16.52 1.61 -6.18
N ILE A 154 -17.43 1.37 -5.23
CA ILE A 154 -18.79 0.89 -5.54
C ILE A 154 -19.59 1.94 -6.31
N LEU A 155 -19.58 3.20 -5.89
CA LEU A 155 -20.40 4.23 -6.50
C LEU A 155 -19.87 4.74 -7.84
N TYR A 156 -18.55 4.82 -8.01
CA TYR A 156 -17.94 5.52 -9.15
C TYR A 156 -17.08 4.63 -10.05
N GLN A 157 -16.75 3.40 -9.61
CA GLN A 157 -15.94 2.46 -10.40
C GLN A 157 -16.65 1.13 -10.67
N ALA A 158 -17.95 1.07 -10.41
CA ALA A 158 -18.81 -0.10 -10.65
C ALA A 158 -18.32 -1.40 -9.96
N TRP A 159 -17.67 -1.28 -8.81
CA TRP A 159 -17.26 -2.46 -8.05
C TRP A 159 -18.42 -3.06 -7.28
N THR A 160 -18.39 -4.40 -7.11
CA THR A 160 -19.30 -5.06 -6.18
C THR A 160 -18.87 -4.80 -4.73
N LYS A 161 -19.79 -4.99 -3.79
CA LYS A 161 -19.48 -4.88 -2.36
C LYS A 161 -18.39 -5.87 -1.94
N GLU A 162 -18.44 -7.09 -2.48
CA GLU A 162 -17.49 -8.16 -2.21
C GLU A 162 -16.07 -7.76 -2.63
N LYS A 163 -15.92 -7.27 -3.87
CA LYS A 163 -14.62 -6.80 -4.41
C LYS A 163 -14.06 -5.64 -3.58
N ALA A 164 -14.89 -4.67 -3.24
CA ALA A 164 -14.48 -3.51 -2.45
C ALA A 164 -14.13 -3.89 -1.00
N LEU A 165 -14.87 -4.85 -0.41
CA LEU A 165 -14.59 -5.40 0.91
C LEU A 165 -13.28 -6.19 0.91
N GLU A 166 -13.01 -6.94 -0.14
CA GLU A 166 -11.76 -7.69 -0.28
C GLU A 166 -10.56 -6.75 -0.33
N GLU A 167 -10.61 -5.69 -1.14
CA GLU A 167 -9.54 -4.67 -1.16
C GLU A 167 -9.37 -4.04 0.23
N LEU A 168 -10.45 -3.66 0.92
CA LEU A 168 -10.39 -3.08 2.26
C LEU A 168 -9.65 -4.00 3.23
N MET A 169 -9.98 -5.29 3.24
CA MET A 169 -9.47 -6.24 4.24
C MET A 169 -8.12 -6.84 3.88
N LYS A 170 -7.85 -7.07 2.59
CA LYS A 170 -6.68 -7.82 2.10
C LYS A 170 -5.72 -6.97 1.27
N GLY A 171 -6.05 -5.72 0.98
CA GLY A 171 -5.25 -4.83 0.14
C GLY A 171 -3.92 -4.37 0.75
N GLY A 172 -3.51 -4.89 1.92
CA GLY A 172 -2.23 -4.56 2.55
C GLY A 172 -2.21 -3.20 3.26
N TYR A 173 -3.37 -2.60 3.52
CA TYR A 173 -3.48 -1.28 4.15
C TYR A 173 -3.47 -1.33 5.68
N GLY A 174 -3.38 -2.51 6.30
CA GLY A 174 -3.35 -2.68 7.75
C GLY A 174 -4.73 -2.59 8.42
N TYR A 175 -5.80 -3.09 7.77
CA TYR A 175 -7.13 -3.13 8.36
C TYR A 175 -7.12 -3.82 9.74
N HIS A 176 -7.72 -3.17 10.73
CA HIS A 176 -7.80 -3.69 12.09
C HIS A 176 -9.08 -4.51 12.28
N SER A 177 -8.94 -5.82 12.44
CA SER A 177 -10.05 -6.79 12.55
C SER A 177 -10.97 -6.59 13.75
N MET A 178 -10.57 -5.77 14.73
CA MET A 178 -11.42 -5.37 15.85
C MET A 178 -12.61 -4.50 15.42
N TRP A 179 -12.51 -3.77 14.30
CA TRP A 179 -13.57 -2.91 13.77
C TRP A 179 -14.55 -3.69 12.90
N LYS A 180 -15.22 -4.70 13.50
CA LYS A 180 -16.18 -5.57 12.78
C LYS A 180 -17.37 -4.81 12.20
N ASN A 181 -17.72 -3.66 12.78
CA ASN A 181 -18.79 -2.77 12.30
C ASN A 181 -18.50 -2.21 10.88
N ILE A 182 -17.24 -2.12 10.44
CA ILE A 182 -16.91 -1.61 9.10
C ILE A 182 -17.31 -2.59 7.99
N PRO A 183 -16.84 -3.86 7.99
CA PRO A 183 -17.30 -4.82 6.99
C PRO A 183 -18.80 -5.11 7.10
N GLU A 184 -19.38 -5.07 8.30
CA GLU A 184 -20.82 -5.23 8.50
C GLU A 184 -21.60 -4.08 7.85
N TYR A 185 -21.19 -2.83 8.07
CA TYR A 185 -21.77 -1.68 7.39
C TYR A 185 -21.72 -1.85 5.87
N LEU A 186 -20.54 -2.18 5.31
CA LEU A 186 -20.36 -2.32 3.87
C LEU A 186 -21.25 -3.40 3.26
N LYS A 187 -21.45 -4.52 3.95
CA LYS A 187 -22.35 -5.61 3.52
C LYS A 187 -23.82 -5.15 3.48
N ASN A 188 -24.24 -4.40 4.47
CA ASN A 188 -25.66 -4.09 4.72
C ASN A 188 -26.12 -2.73 4.14
N VAL A 189 -25.18 -1.84 3.81
CA VAL A 189 -25.51 -0.49 3.31
C VAL A 189 -26.36 -0.53 2.05
N ASN A 190 -27.39 0.32 2.00
CA ASN A 190 -28.20 0.53 0.79
C ASN A 190 -27.45 1.51 -0.15
N ILE A 191 -26.91 0.98 -1.24
CA ILE A 191 -26.08 1.74 -2.18
C ILE A 191 -26.89 2.85 -2.87
N GLU A 192 -28.15 2.60 -3.24
CA GLU A 192 -28.97 3.62 -3.88
C GLU A 192 -29.29 4.76 -2.93
N LYS A 193 -29.56 4.49 -1.66
CA LYS A 193 -29.73 5.52 -0.63
C LYS A 193 -28.49 6.41 -0.49
N ILE A 194 -27.29 5.81 -0.51
CA ILE A 194 -26.04 6.58 -0.48
C ILE A 194 -25.90 7.40 -1.75
N ARG A 195 -26.15 6.81 -2.93
CA ARG A 195 -26.10 7.50 -4.23
C ARG A 195 -27.01 8.72 -4.25
N GLU A 196 -28.27 8.56 -3.86
CA GLU A 196 -29.22 9.66 -3.71
C GLU A 196 -28.71 10.71 -2.73
N GLY A 197 -28.22 10.27 -1.57
CA GLY A 197 -27.66 11.14 -0.56
C GLY A 197 -26.49 11.98 -1.09
N VAL A 198 -25.58 11.39 -1.85
CA VAL A 198 -24.45 12.13 -2.43
C VAL A 198 -24.89 13.13 -3.50
N ASN A 199 -25.91 12.82 -4.28
CA ASN A 199 -26.39 13.66 -5.40
C ASN A 199 -27.36 14.76 -4.99
N LYS A 200 -27.94 14.70 -3.78
CA LYS A 200 -28.79 15.80 -3.27
C LYS A 200 -27.95 17.07 -3.13
N PRO A 201 -28.48 18.22 -3.51
CA PRO A 201 -27.82 19.52 -3.34
C PRO A 201 -27.55 19.86 -1.88
#